data_e3b01e62db560466695a748efe7e88c1
#
_entry.id   e3b01e62db560466695a748efe7e88c1
#
_cell.length_a   1.000
_cell.length_b   1.000
_cell.length_c   1.000
_cell.angle_alpha   90.00
_cell.angle_beta   90.00
_cell.angle_gamma   90.00
#
_symmetry.space_group_name_H-M   'P 1'
#
loop_
_entity.id
_entity.type
_entity.pdbx_description
1 polymer ?
#
loop_
_entity_poly.entity_id
_entity_poly.type
_entity_poly.pdbx_seq_one_letter_code
_entity_poly.pdbx_strand_id
1 'polypeptide(L)'
;DRNENLIRMTTMGMSAILGTVYKIECNNYLFNDNNDTNKIRLINNIQLILGLESYLDQVVDPTSGSYFLDSLTQKLTEKSWKKFIEFIGY
;
A
#
# COMPACT_ATOMS: atom_id res chain seq x y z
N ASP A 1 3.96 -19.56 -1.80
CA ASP A 1 4.12 -19.94 -0.41
C ASP A 1 3.33 -18.99 0.49
N ARG A 2 2.65 -19.54 1.51
CA ARG A 2 1.82 -18.78 2.46
C ARG A 2 2.62 -17.72 3.23
N ASN A 3 3.81 -18.11 3.69
CA ASN A 3 4.64 -17.20 4.50
C ASN A 3 5.15 -16.04 3.67
N GLU A 4 5.49 -16.29 2.42
CA GLU A 4 5.90 -15.26 1.48
C GLU A 4 4.74 -14.29 1.20
N ASN A 5 3.51 -14.81 1.10
CA ASN A 5 2.34 -13.99 0.86
C ASN A 5 2.04 -13.07 2.05
N LEU A 6 2.27 -13.52 3.29
CA LEU A 6 2.13 -12.67 4.47
C LEU A 6 3.13 -11.51 4.43
N ILE A 7 4.39 -11.78 4.11
CA ILE A 7 5.44 -10.76 3.99
C ILE A 7 5.07 -9.79 2.86
N ARG A 8 4.65 -10.33 1.72
CA ARG A 8 4.25 -9.52 0.57
C ARG A 8 3.08 -8.59 0.90
N MET A 9 2.05 -9.10 1.56
CA MET A 9 0.90 -8.29 1.97
C MET A 9 1.27 -7.23 2.99
N THR A 10 2.18 -7.53 3.92
CA THR A 10 2.66 -6.59 4.92
C THR A 10 3.40 -5.43 4.26
N THR A 11 4.32 -5.71 3.34
CA THR A 11 5.07 -4.68 2.64
C THR A 11 4.18 -3.86 1.69
N MET A 12 3.21 -4.49 1.05
CA MET A 12 2.23 -3.79 0.22
C MET A 12 1.38 -2.85 1.07
N GLY A 13 0.92 -3.28 2.24
CA GLY A 13 0.17 -2.43 3.17
C GLY A 13 0.98 -1.25 3.67
N MET A 14 2.24 -1.48 4.03
CA MET A 14 3.15 -0.42 4.44
C MET A 14 3.35 0.61 3.33
N SER A 15 3.59 0.15 2.10
CA SER A 15 3.74 1.02 0.94
C SER A 15 2.49 1.88 0.71
N ALA A 16 1.31 1.28 0.83
CA ALA A 16 0.05 1.99 0.67
C ALA A 16 -0.12 3.09 1.74
N ILE A 17 0.21 2.78 3.00
CA ILE A 17 0.12 3.77 4.09
C ILE A 17 1.07 4.93 3.84
N LEU A 18 2.31 4.65 3.45
CA LEU A 18 3.30 5.68 3.13
C LEU A 18 2.86 6.55 1.94
N GLY A 19 2.07 5.98 1.03
CA GLY A 19 1.47 6.70 -0.09
C GLY A 19 0.19 7.46 0.25
N THR A 20 -0.19 7.52 1.52
CA THR A 20 -1.36 8.27 2.02
C THR A 20 -2.70 7.84 1.42
N VAL A 21 -2.93 6.53 1.32
CA VAL A 21 -4.20 6.02 0.82
C VAL A 21 -5.33 6.26 1.83
N TYR A 22 -6.55 6.40 1.32
CA TYR A 22 -7.73 6.62 2.15
C TYR A 22 -8.16 5.36 2.90
N LYS A 23 -8.08 4.21 2.23
CA LYS A 23 -8.57 2.94 2.80
C LYS A 23 -7.73 1.79 2.28
N ILE A 24 -7.48 0.80 3.15
CA ILE A 24 -6.77 -0.43 2.79
C ILE A 24 -7.69 -1.60 3.05
N GLU A 25 -7.86 -2.45 2.05
CA GLU A 25 -8.53 -3.74 2.18
C GLU A 25 -7.55 -4.85 1.83
N CYS A 26 -7.35 -5.77 2.77
CA CYS A 26 -6.52 -6.94 2.53
C CYS A 26 -7.41 -8.09 2.08
N ASN A 27 -7.11 -8.65 0.93
CA ASN A 27 -7.89 -9.73 0.35
C ASN A 27 -7.19 -11.07 0.58
N ASN A 28 -7.98 -12.10 0.82
CA ASN A 28 -7.48 -13.43 1.09
C ASN A 28 -7.28 -14.30 -0.16
N TYR A 29 -7.49 -13.77 -1.36
CA TYR A 29 -7.37 -14.56 -2.60
C TYR A 29 -5.96 -15.10 -2.83
N LEU A 30 -4.95 -14.50 -2.24
CA LEU A 30 -3.56 -14.99 -2.30
C LEU A 30 -3.35 -16.29 -1.51
N PHE A 31 -4.30 -16.65 -0.67
CA PHE A 31 -4.32 -17.91 0.06
C PHE A 31 -5.41 -18.77 -0.56
N ASN A 32 -5.07 -19.92 -1.05
CA ASN A 32 -5.96 -20.79 -1.83
C ASN A 32 -7.15 -21.37 -1.05
N ASP A 33 -7.40 -20.92 0.16
CA ASP A 33 -8.45 -21.44 1.02
C ASP A 33 -9.19 -20.29 1.69
N ASN A 34 -10.36 -19.96 1.17
CA ASN A 34 -11.15 -18.83 1.60
C ASN A 34 -11.91 -19.06 2.92
N ASN A 35 -11.90 -20.30 3.43
CA ASN A 35 -12.69 -20.69 4.60
C ASN A 35 -11.86 -20.82 5.89
N ASP A 36 -10.57 -20.54 5.84
CA ASP A 36 -9.70 -20.66 7.01
C ASP A 36 -9.77 -19.38 7.85
N THR A 37 -10.41 -19.46 9.01
CA THR A 37 -10.55 -18.34 9.93
C THR A 37 -9.20 -17.84 10.46
N ASN A 38 -8.21 -18.71 10.58
CA ASN A 38 -6.86 -18.32 11.02
C ASN A 38 -6.18 -17.42 9.99
N LYS A 39 -6.37 -17.68 8.71
CA LYS A 39 -5.83 -16.85 7.64
C LYS A 39 -6.48 -15.46 7.64
N ILE A 40 -7.79 -15.40 7.79
CA ILE A 40 -8.53 -14.13 7.87
C ILE A 40 -8.00 -13.31 9.05
N ARG A 41 -7.79 -13.95 10.20
CA ARG A 41 -7.23 -13.29 11.38
C ARG A 41 -5.82 -12.76 11.13
N LEU A 42 -4.97 -13.54 10.46
CA LEU A 42 -3.61 -13.11 10.12
C LEU A 42 -3.62 -11.89 9.20
N ILE A 43 -4.49 -11.90 8.20
CA ILE A 43 -4.64 -10.79 7.26
C ILE A 43 -5.10 -9.51 7.98
N ASN A 44 -6.09 -9.63 8.86
CA ASN A 44 -6.57 -8.49 9.64
C ASN A 44 -5.51 -7.97 10.60
N ASN A 45 -4.73 -8.87 11.19
CA ASN A 45 -3.66 -8.50 12.12
C ASN A 45 -2.51 -7.75 11.44
N ILE A 46 -2.31 -7.91 10.14
CA ILE A 46 -1.30 -7.13 9.40
C ILE A 46 -1.57 -5.63 9.57
N GLN A 47 -2.81 -5.21 9.39
CA GLN A 47 -3.17 -3.79 9.55
C GLN A 47 -2.99 -3.32 10.99
N LEU A 48 -3.35 -4.15 11.96
CA LEU A 48 -3.17 -3.82 13.37
C LEU A 48 -1.69 -3.68 13.74
N ILE A 49 -0.84 -4.57 13.24
CA ILE A 49 0.60 -4.51 13.47
C ILE A 49 1.21 -3.25 12.87
N LEU A 50 0.84 -2.90 11.64
CA LEU A 50 1.32 -1.69 10.99
C LEU A 50 0.91 -0.43 11.74
N GLY A 51 -0.29 -0.41 12.34
CA GLY A 51 -0.73 0.72 13.14
C GLY A 51 -0.12 0.74 14.54
N LEU A 52 -0.23 -0.36 15.28
CA LEU A 52 0.10 -0.41 16.70
C LEU A 52 1.59 -0.63 16.97
N GLU A 53 2.25 -1.48 16.17
CA GLU A 53 3.66 -1.82 16.37
C GLU A 53 4.60 -0.93 15.58
N SER A 54 4.26 -0.63 14.33
CA SER A 54 5.09 0.18 13.44
C SER A 54 4.73 1.66 13.48
N TYR A 55 3.70 2.04 14.21
CA TYR A 55 3.27 3.43 14.41
C TYR A 55 3.00 4.20 13.11
N LEU A 56 2.60 3.51 12.06
CA LEU A 56 2.39 4.15 10.75
C LEU A 56 1.12 5.01 10.70
N ASP A 57 0.23 4.89 11.70
CA ASP A 57 -1.00 5.68 11.80
C ASP A 57 -0.83 6.97 12.62
N GLN A 58 0.38 7.27 13.11
CA GLN A 58 0.63 8.41 13.99
C GLN A 58 0.81 9.73 13.25
N VAL A 59 1.10 9.68 11.97
CA VAL A 59 1.38 10.87 11.15
C VAL A 59 0.46 10.86 9.93
N VAL A 60 -0.15 12.02 9.62
CA VAL A 60 -1.09 12.14 8.49
C VAL A 60 -0.38 11.88 7.16
N ASP A 61 0.82 12.42 7.00
CA ASP A 61 1.63 12.24 5.79
C ASP A 61 3.07 11.92 6.19
N PRO A 62 3.41 10.63 6.36
CA PRO A 62 4.72 10.23 6.85
C PRO A 62 5.86 10.53 5.87
N THR A 63 5.56 10.77 4.59
CA THR A 63 6.59 11.09 3.59
C THR A 63 6.71 12.57 3.32
N SER A 64 5.93 13.41 3.99
CA SER A 64 5.98 14.86 3.85
C SER A 64 7.35 15.39 4.23
N GLY A 65 7.90 16.28 3.41
CA GLY A 65 9.22 16.84 3.62
C GLY A 65 10.37 16.06 2.99
N SER A 66 10.10 14.89 2.41
CA SER A 66 11.12 14.15 1.66
C SER A 66 11.30 14.76 0.28
N TYR A 67 12.44 15.40 0.04
CA TYR A 67 12.74 16.00 -1.27
C TYR A 67 12.74 14.97 -2.38
N PHE A 68 13.28 13.77 -2.11
CA PHE A 68 13.32 12.70 -3.10
C PHE A 68 11.91 12.25 -3.51
N LEU A 69 11.04 12.02 -2.53
CA LEU A 69 9.67 11.56 -2.81
C LEU A 69 8.84 12.64 -3.47
N ASP A 70 8.98 13.90 -3.04
CA ASP A 70 8.30 15.01 -3.67
C ASP A 70 8.72 15.19 -5.13
N SER A 71 10.02 15.11 -5.40
CA SER A 71 10.56 15.20 -6.76
C SER A 71 10.09 14.04 -7.64
N LEU A 72 10.10 12.81 -7.09
CA LEU A 72 9.62 11.63 -7.80
C LEU A 72 8.14 11.72 -8.15
N THR A 73 7.34 12.17 -7.18
CA THR A 73 5.90 12.36 -7.37
C THR A 73 5.62 13.37 -8.46
N GLN A 74 6.34 14.49 -8.47
CA GLN A 74 6.20 15.51 -9.51
C GLN A 74 6.54 14.95 -10.89
N LYS A 75 7.65 14.23 -11.03
CA LYS A 75 8.05 13.61 -12.29
C LYS A 75 7.05 12.57 -12.77
N LEU A 76 6.51 11.75 -11.88
CA LEU A 76 5.48 10.78 -12.22
C LEU A 76 4.20 11.47 -12.69
N THR A 77 3.81 12.55 -12.02
CA THR A 77 2.64 13.34 -12.38
C THR A 77 2.79 13.91 -13.79
N GLU A 78 3.93 14.50 -14.10
CA GLU A 78 4.19 15.08 -15.41
C GLU A 78 4.17 14.01 -16.52
N LYS A 79 4.83 12.87 -16.29
CA LYS A 79 4.86 11.78 -17.26
C LYS A 79 3.49 11.15 -17.47
N SER A 80 2.72 10.98 -16.39
CA SER A 80 1.37 10.42 -16.46
C SER A 80 0.44 11.34 -17.23
N TRP A 81 0.52 12.64 -16.99
CA TRP A 81 -0.25 13.63 -17.72
C TRP A 81 0.08 13.64 -19.22
N LYS A 82 1.37 13.58 -19.53
CA LYS A 82 1.83 13.52 -20.92
C LYS A 82 1.28 12.28 -21.63
N LYS A 83 1.33 11.11 -20.98
CA LYS A 83 0.77 9.89 -21.55
C LYS A 83 -0.73 9.97 -21.73
N PHE A 84 -1.43 10.58 -20.78
CA PHE A 84 -2.86 10.80 -20.89
C PHE A 84 -3.20 11.66 -22.11
N ILE A 85 -2.49 12.75 -22.31
CA ILE A 85 -2.68 13.64 -23.46
C ILE A 85 -2.43 12.88 -24.77
N GLU A 86 -1.39 12.08 -24.85
CA GLU A 86 -1.09 11.25 -26.03
C GLU A 86 -2.22 10.24 -26.27
N PHE A 87 -2.75 9.62 -25.21
CA PHE A 87 -3.83 8.63 -25.30
C PHE A 87 -5.11 9.22 -25.87
N ILE A 88 -5.48 10.44 -25.49
CA ILE A 88 -6.71 11.09 -25.97
C ILE A 88 -6.51 11.78 -27.33
N GLY A 89 -5.31 11.76 -27.89
CA GLY A 89 -5.04 12.24 -29.24
C GLY A 89 -4.78 13.74 -29.40
N TYR A 90 -4.41 14.39 -28.29
CA TYR A 90 -4.00 15.80 -28.34
C TYR A 90 -2.54 15.98 -28.64
#